data_d0b4c09ebfb43d88614474c89d73b827
#
_entry.id   d0b4c09ebfb43d88614474c89d73b827
#
_cell.length_a   1.000
_cell.length_b   1.000
_cell.length_c   1.000
_cell.angle_alpha   90.00
_cell.angle_beta   90.00
_cell.angle_gamma   90.00
#
_symmetry.space_group_name_H-M   'P 1'
#
loop_
_entity.id
_entity.type
_entity.pdbx_description
1 polymer ?
#
loop_
_entity_poly.entity_id
_entity_poly.type
_entity_poly.pdbx_seq_one_letter_code
_entity_poly.pdbx_strand_id
1 'polypeptide(L)'
;MADRPETEPSPVPSTSRSAALTLLKRTPNASLEEVARGLGISKVAALGHMQRLESDGLAERSYQAGRVGRPRVLFRLTEKGTTLFPQAYTEMSMCALQFIERRFGRAAVGELLSQRAGEVSDRNWARVRAGPLPVRVAELARVRTEGGYMAEVAGRRRGSVELREHNCPILALAREYPEACETERRMFESLLKARVDVSHRVVAGDPVCRFLIRERRDVR
;
A
#
# COMPACT_ATOMS: atom_id res chain seq x y z
N MET A 1 9.62 6.67 38.04
CA MET A 1 8.68 7.55 37.32
C MET A 1 9.33 7.81 35.96
N ALA A 2 8.94 7.05 34.95
CA ALA A 2 9.46 7.20 33.59
C ALA A 2 8.36 7.83 32.76
N ASP A 3 8.70 9.00 32.24
CA ASP A 3 7.86 9.85 31.40
C ASP A 3 7.53 9.12 30.08
N ARG A 4 6.25 8.91 29.80
CA ARG A 4 5.76 8.42 28.51
C ARG A 4 5.72 9.62 27.57
N PRO A 5 6.33 9.58 26.40
CA PRO A 5 6.00 10.54 25.37
C PRO A 5 4.62 10.20 24.81
N GLU A 6 3.64 11.05 25.12
CA GLU A 6 2.35 11.07 24.44
C GLU A 6 2.58 11.47 22.98
N THR A 7 2.53 10.50 22.09
CA THR A 7 2.44 10.76 20.65
C THR A 7 1.01 11.20 20.36
N GLU A 8 0.76 12.52 20.43
CA GLU A 8 -0.44 13.10 19.86
C GLU A 8 -0.50 12.79 18.36
N PRO A 9 -1.62 12.26 17.84
CA PRO A 9 -1.77 12.08 16.40
C PRO A 9 -1.77 13.46 15.75
N SER A 10 -0.81 13.71 14.86
CA SER A 10 -0.74 14.90 14.02
C SER A 10 -2.10 15.20 13.40
N PRO A 11 -2.65 16.43 13.54
CA PRO A 11 -3.91 16.78 12.93
C PRO A 11 -3.77 16.69 11.40
N VAL A 12 -4.51 15.77 10.80
CA VAL A 12 -4.68 15.72 9.34
C VAL A 12 -5.20 17.09 8.90
N PRO A 13 -4.58 17.78 7.91
CA PRO A 13 -5.02 19.10 7.48
C PRO A 13 -6.51 19.05 7.14
N SER A 14 -7.30 19.89 7.79
CA SER A 14 -8.76 19.91 7.72
C SER A 14 -9.25 20.47 6.39
N THR A 15 -9.11 19.71 5.32
CA THR A 15 -9.93 19.93 4.14
C THR A 15 -11.35 19.42 4.47
N SER A 16 -12.39 20.06 3.93
CA SER A 16 -13.78 19.64 4.13
C SER A 16 -14.01 18.15 3.79
N ARG A 17 -13.18 17.58 2.92
CA ARG A 17 -13.15 16.16 2.58
C ARG A 17 -12.66 15.31 3.77
N SER A 18 -11.59 15.66 4.42
CA SER A 18 -11.03 14.96 5.58
C SER A 18 -12.01 15.01 6.77
N ALA A 19 -12.64 16.16 7.00
CA ALA A 19 -13.67 16.31 8.04
C ALA A 19 -14.87 15.41 7.78
N ALA A 20 -15.34 15.30 6.53
CA ALA A 20 -16.45 14.42 6.15
C ALA A 20 -16.13 12.94 6.36
N LEU A 21 -14.91 12.49 5.97
CA LEU A 21 -14.44 11.13 6.22
C LEU A 21 -14.38 10.83 7.73
N THR A 22 -13.81 11.75 8.51
CA THR A 22 -13.71 11.62 9.97
C THR A 22 -15.08 11.53 10.63
N LEU A 23 -16.04 12.33 10.16
CA LEU A 23 -17.41 12.28 10.64
C LEU A 23 -18.04 10.91 10.37
N LEU A 24 -17.95 10.40 9.12
CA LEU A 24 -18.49 9.09 8.77
C LEU A 24 -17.81 7.94 9.52
N LYS A 25 -16.53 8.10 9.90
CA LYS A 25 -15.82 7.11 10.73
C LYS A 25 -16.35 7.07 12.16
N ARG A 26 -16.68 8.26 12.72
CA ARG A 26 -17.22 8.40 14.08
C ARG A 26 -18.70 8.11 14.16
N THR A 27 -19.43 8.37 13.08
CA THR A 27 -20.90 8.18 13.00
C THR A 27 -21.23 7.29 11.80
N PRO A 28 -21.06 5.97 11.93
CA PRO A 28 -21.44 5.03 10.87
C PRO A 28 -22.94 5.13 10.58
N ASN A 29 -23.32 5.10 9.30
CA ASN A 29 -24.69 5.26 8.83
C ASN A 29 -25.30 6.63 9.19
N ALA A 30 -24.52 7.71 9.02
CA ALA A 30 -25.00 9.07 9.24
C ALA A 30 -26.03 9.48 8.18
N SER A 31 -27.12 10.12 8.61
CA SER A 31 -28.04 10.80 7.71
C SER A 31 -27.44 12.08 7.14
N LEU A 32 -28.00 12.61 6.05
CA LEU A 32 -27.54 13.87 5.47
C LEU A 32 -27.63 15.04 6.48
N GLU A 33 -28.64 15.04 7.34
CA GLU A 33 -28.81 16.01 8.43
C GLU A 33 -27.66 15.96 9.44
N GLU A 34 -27.27 14.76 9.84
CA GLU A 34 -26.17 14.54 10.79
C GLU A 34 -24.84 14.96 10.18
N VAL A 35 -24.63 14.66 8.89
CA VAL A 35 -23.44 15.12 8.15
C VAL A 35 -23.41 16.63 8.09
N ALA A 36 -24.51 17.29 7.68
CA ALA A 36 -24.58 18.74 7.60
C ALA A 36 -24.31 19.43 8.94
N ARG A 37 -24.93 18.91 10.01
CA ARG A 37 -24.76 19.40 11.38
C ARG A 37 -23.33 19.20 11.87
N GLY A 38 -22.77 18.01 11.68
CA GLY A 38 -21.43 17.68 12.15
C GLY A 38 -20.32 18.44 11.43
N LEU A 39 -20.57 18.87 10.17
CA LEU A 39 -19.64 19.68 9.40
C LEU A 39 -19.91 21.20 9.53
N GLY A 40 -21.01 21.62 10.15
CA GLY A 40 -21.39 23.02 10.24
C GLY A 40 -21.74 23.66 8.89
N ILE A 41 -22.30 22.90 7.93
CA ILE A 41 -22.61 23.34 6.57
C ILE A 41 -24.09 23.09 6.20
N SER A 42 -24.54 23.66 5.09
CA SER A 42 -25.88 23.40 4.57
C SER A 42 -26.04 21.94 4.09
N LYS A 43 -27.28 21.42 4.08
CA LYS A 43 -27.59 20.08 3.54
C LYS A 43 -27.16 19.96 2.06
N VAL A 44 -27.27 21.02 1.28
CA VAL A 44 -26.86 21.03 -0.13
C VAL A 44 -25.35 20.84 -0.24
N ALA A 45 -24.59 21.57 0.55
CA ALA A 45 -23.14 21.42 0.60
C ALA A 45 -22.72 20.01 1.10
N ALA A 46 -23.38 19.51 2.16
CA ALA A 46 -23.15 18.16 2.67
C ALA A 46 -23.43 17.10 1.60
N LEU A 47 -24.53 17.23 0.85
CA LEU A 47 -24.84 16.33 -0.26
C LEU A 47 -23.74 16.31 -1.32
N GLY A 48 -23.22 17.50 -1.70
CA GLY A 48 -22.11 17.61 -2.65
C GLY A 48 -20.84 16.90 -2.14
N HIS A 49 -20.52 16.99 -0.84
CA HIS A 49 -19.42 16.24 -0.25
C HIS A 49 -19.65 14.73 -0.30
N MET A 50 -20.84 14.27 0.06
CA MET A 50 -21.18 12.83 0.01
C MET A 50 -21.11 12.28 -1.42
N GLN A 51 -21.64 12.98 -2.40
CA GLN A 51 -21.58 12.58 -3.81
C GLN A 51 -20.14 12.45 -4.32
N ARG A 52 -19.24 13.34 -3.91
CA ARG A 52 -17.80 13.25 -4.26
C ARG A 52 -17.15 12.04 -3.60
N LEU A 53 -17.43 11.78 -2.33
CA LEU A 53 -16.90 10.61 -1.64
C LEU A 53 -17.45 9.31 -2.25
N GLU A 54 -18.71 9.29 -2.70
CA GLU A 54 -19.29 8.15 -3.41
C GLU A 54 -18.61 7.94 -4.78
N SER A 55 -18.41 9.01 -5.56
CA SER A 55 -17.73 8.92 -6.86
C SER A 55 -16.28 8.45 -6.73
N ASP A 56 -15.61 8.80 -5.64
CA ASP A 56 -14.26 8.34 -5.31
C ASP A 56 -14.26 6.89 -4.75
N GLY A 57 -15.43 6.32 -4.49
CA GLY A 57 -15.62 5.00 -3.89
C GLY A 57 -15.22 4.93 -2.43
N LEU A 58 -15.21 6.06 -1.71
CA LEU A 58 -14.82 6.16 -0.29
C LEU A 58 -15.99 6.08 0.67
N ALA A 59 -17.18 6.44 0.21
CA ALA A 59 -18.44 6.30 0.95
C ALA A 59 -19.48 5.62 0.06
N GLU A 60 -20.51 5.10 0.68
CA GLU A 60 -21.66 4.49 0.02
C GLU A 60 -22.95 4.83 0.74
N ARG A 61 -24.06 4.79 -0.01
CA ARG A 61 -25.42 4.94 0.56
C ARG A 61 -25.95 3.61 1.01
N SER A 62 -26.63 3.66 2.16
CA SER A 62 -27.51 2.60 2.61
C SER A 62 -28.91 3.18 2.82
N TYR A 63 -29.91 2.31 2.80
CA TYR A 63 -31.30 2.70 2.95
C TYR A 63 -31.88 2.03 4.18
N GLN A 64 -32.35 2.83 5.12
CA GLN A 64 -33.04 2.32 6.29
C GLN A 64 -34.55 2.42 6.06
N ALA A 65 -35.23 1.28 6.07
CA ALA A 65 -36.68 1.23 6.01
C ALA A 65 -37.29 1.90 7.26
N GLY A 66 -38.18 2.88 7.07
CA GLY A 66 -38.98 3.46 8.14
C GLY A 66 -40.28 2.67 8.37
N ARG A 67 -40.91 2.84 9.54
CA ARG A 67 -42.23 2.23 9.80
C ARG A 67 -43.31 2.73 8.82
N VAL A 68 -43.23 3.98 8.41
CA VAL A 68 -44.13 4.63 7.42
C VAL A 68 -43.29 5.70 6.71
N GLY A 69 -43.41 5.81 5.38
CA GLY A 69 -42.79 6.85 4.56
C GLY A 69 -41.59 6.42 3.74
N ARG A 70 -40.92 7.43 3.13
CA ARG A 70 -39.76 7.19 2.25
C ARG A 70 -38.55 6.68 3.07
N PRO A 71 -37.83 5.65 2.60
CA PRO A 71 -36.61 5.16 3.26
C PRO A 71 -35.62 6.30 3.54
N ARG A 72 -34.99 6.29 4.72
CA ARG A 72 -33.92 7.23 5.05
C ARG A 72 -32.66 6.83 4.32
N VAL A 73 -32.02 7.79 3.67
CA VAL A 73 -30.70 7.63 3.10
C VAL A 73 -29.67 7.87 4.18
N LEU A 74 -28.79 6.90 4.36
CA LEU A 74 -27.70 6.94 5.30
C LEU A 74 -26.38 6.79 4.53
N PHE A 75 -25.31 7.40 5.02
CA PHE A 75 -23.98 7.34 4.44
C PHE A 75 -23.03 6.62 5.37
N ARG A 76 -22.19 5.73 4.82
CA ARG A 76 -21.14 5.05 5.57
C ARG A 76 -19.86 4.99 4.72
N LEU A 77 -18.71 4.79 5.38
CA LEU A 77 -17.48 4.52 4.67
C LEU A 77 -17.53 3.14 4.02
N THR A 78 -16.92 3.05 2.84
CA THR A 78 -16.55 1.78 2.23
C THR A 78 -15.30 1.21 2.92
N GLU A 79 -14.92 -0.01 2.59
CA GLU A 79 -13.63 -0.56 3.00
C GLU A 79 -12.48 0.35 2.54
N LYS A 80 -12.48 0.79 1.27
CA LYS A 80 -11.51 1.75 0.72
C LYS A 80 -11.47 3.06 1.51
N GLY A 81 -12.64 3.61 1.90
CA GLY A 81 -12.70 4.80 2.75
C GLY A 81 -12.13 4.56 4.15
N THR A 82 -12.32 3.36 4.70
CA THR A 82 -11.80 2.97 6.01
C THR A 82 -10.27 2.83 6.00
N THR A 83 -9.66 2.36 4.91
CA THR A 83 -8.19 2.22 4.81
C THR A 83 -7.43 3.54 4.75
N LEU A 84 -8.13 4.67 4.54
CA LEU A 84 -7.51 6.01 4.59
C LEU A 84 -7.13 6.45 6.01
N PHE A 85 -7.68 5.81 7.04
CA PHE A 85 -7.34 6.13 8.43
C PHE A 85 -6.07 5.40 8.85
N PRO A 86 -5.32 5.96 9.82
CA PRO A 86 -4.11 5.33 10.33
C PRO A 86 -4.36 3.87 10.72
N GLN A 87 -3.46 3.01 10.29
CA GLN A 87 -3.49 1.57 10.56
C GLN A 87 -2.23 1.20 11.35
N ALA A 88 -2.36 0.45 12.41
CA ALA A 88 -1.23 -0.03 13.21
C ALA A 88 -0.53 -1.27 12.62
N TYR A 89 -0.74 -1.56 11.33
CA TYR A 89 -0.19 -2.78 10.71
C TYR A 89 1.33 -2.80 10.70
N THR A 90 1.98 -1.65 10.50
CA THR A 90 3.45 -1.58 10.52
C THR A 90 3.98 -1.89 11.91
N GLU A 91 3.42 -1.29 12.96
CA GLU A 91 3.80 -1.54 14.35
C GLU A 91 3.57 -3.01 14.72
N MET A 92 2.41 -3.56 14.43
CA MET A 92 2.09 -4.96 14.70
C MET A 92 3.00 -5.92 13.94
N SER A 93 3.31 -5.63 12.67
CA SER A 93 4.23 -6.44 11.88
C SER A 93 5.64 -6.41 12.45
N MET A 94 6.12 -5.23 12.88
CA MET A 94 7.44 -5.10 13.53
C MET A 94 7.48 -5.86 14.86
N CYS A 95 6.45 -5.75 15.69
CA CYS A 95 6.33 -6.51 16.94
C CYS A 95 6.40 -8.02 16.70
N ALA A 96 5.68 -8.53 15.69
CA ALA A 96 5.69 -9.94 15.32
C ALA A 96 7.08 -10.41 14.85
N LEU A 97 7.75 -9.61 13.99
CA LEU A 97 9.10 -9.95 13.51
C LEU A 97 10.13 -9.95 14.63
N GLN A 98 10.09 -8.97 15.52
CA GLN A 98 10.96 -8.92 16.70
C GLN A 98 10.69 -10.08 17.67
N PHE A 99 9.44 -10.51 17.83
CA PHE A 99 9.11 -11.71 18.60
C PHE A 99 9.73 -12.96 17.96
N ILE A 100 9.59 -13.14 16.65
CA ILE A 100 10.20 -14.25 15.91
C ILE A 100 11.71 -14.23 16.07
N GLU A 101 12.35 -13.08 15.88
CA GLU A 101 13.81 -12.94 16.03
C GLU A 101 14.28 -13.32 17.43
N ARG A 102 13.62 -12.81 18.48
CA ARG A 102 13.98 -13.14 19.87
C ARG A 102 13.77 -14.63 20.21
N ARG A 103 12.75 -15.24 19.63
CA ARG A 103 12.36 -16.63 20.00
C ARG A 103 13.07 -17.68 19.16
N PHE A 104 13.33 -17.40 17.89
CA PHE A 104 13.79 -18.36 16.89
C PHE A 104 15.06 -17.91 16.15
N GLY A 105 15.56 -16.73 16.44
CA GLY A 105 16.74 -16.14 15.79
C GLY A 105 16.46 -15.41 14.49
N ARG A 106 17.43 -14.61 14.03
CA ARG A 106 17.36 -13.79 12.82
C ARG A 106 17.12 -14.61 11.54
N ALA A 107 17.65 -15.83 11.50
CA ALA A 107 17.46 -16.74 10.36
C ALA A 107 15.98 -17.03 10.09
N ALA A 108 15.17 -17.20 11.14
CA ALA A 108 13.72 -17.44 10.99
C ALA A 108 12.98 -16.24 10.39
N VAL A 109 13.43 -15.01 10.67
CA VAL A 109 12.90 -13.82 9.98
C VAL A 109 13.27 -13.86 8.49
N GLY A 110 14.49 -14.23 8.13
CA GLY A 110 14.92 -14.41 6.74
C GLY A 110 14.10 -15.48 5.99
N GLU A 111 13.78 -16.57 6.65
CA GLU A 111 12.91 -17.63 6.10
C GLU A 111 11.49 -17.10 5.82
N LEU A 112 10.89 -16.39 6.78
CA LEU A 112 9.57 -15.77 6.61
C LEU A 112 9.56 -14.77 5.44
N LEU A 113 10.57 -13.93 5.32
CA LEU A 113 10.70 -12.98 4.21
C LEU A 113 10.85 -13.71 2.87
N SER A 114 11.60 -14.80 2.83
CA SER A 114 11.78 -15.65 1.65
C SER A 114 10.49 -16.36 1.25
N GLN A 115 9.74 -16.88 2.22
CA GLN A 115 8.42 -17.47 1.99
C GLN A 115 7.45 -16.43 1.40
N ARG A 116 7.36 -15.23 2.00
CA ARG A 116 6.53 -14.15 1.46
C ARG A 116 6.89 -13.81 0.01
N ALA A 117 8.17 -13.72 -0.30
CA ALA A 117 8.63 -13.45 -1.66
C ALA A 117 8.25 -14.59 -2.62
N GLY A 118 8.33 -15.85 -2.18
CA GLY A 118 7.86 -17.01 -2.91
C GLY A 118 6.38 -16.93 -3.24
N GLU A 119 5.54 -16.64 -2.25
CA GLU A 119 4.09 -16.49 -2.44
C GLU A 119 3.74 -15.36 -3.41
N VAL A 120 4.46 -14.23 -3.36
CA VAL A 120 4.29 -13.12 -4.33
C VAL A 120 4.70 -13.58 -5.73
N SER A 121 5.80 -14.30 -5.83
CA SER A 121 6.29 -14.88 -7.09
C SER A 121 5.26 -15.82 -7.70
N ASP A 122 4.76 -16.77 -6.94
CA ASP A 122 3.83 -17.81 -7.42
C ASP A 122 2.52 -17.20 -7.92
N ARG A 123 1.94 -16.26 -7.18
CA ARG A 123 0.72 -15.55 -7.58
C ARG A 123 0.87 -14.77 -8.88
N ASN A 124 2.08 -14.28 -9.19
CA ASN A 124 2.31 -13.41 -10.34
C ASN A 124 3.09 -14.08 -11.47
N TRP A 125 3.51 -15.33 -11.29
CA TRP A 125 4.32 -16.06 -12.25
C TRP A 125 3.74 -16.10 -13.66
N ALA A 126 2.45 -16.44 -13.79
CA ALA A 126 1.78 -16.53 -15.09
C ALA A 126 1.73 -15.18 -15.83
N ARG A 127 1.59 -14.07 -15.07
CA ARG A 127 1.54 -12.71 -15.63
C ARG A 127 2.92 -12.26 -16.12
N VAL A 128 3.96 -12.48 -15.30
CA VAL A 128 5.28 -11.87 -15.52
C VAL A 128 6.14 -12.67 -16.49
N ARG A 129 5.97 -13.98 -16.59
CA ARG A 129 6.88 -14.85 -17.38
C ARG A 129 6.75 -14.72 -18.91
N ALA A 130 5.68 -14.13 -19.41
CA ALA A 130 5.35 -14.14 -20.84
C ALA A 130 6.13 -13.09 -21.64
N GLY A 131 6.70 -13.49 -22.78
CA GLY A 131 7.32 -12.60 -23.75
C GLY A 131 8.79 -12.20 -23.47
N PRO A 132 9.31 -11.26 -24.26
CA PRO A 132 10.69 -10.78 -24.13
C PRO A 132 10.91 -9.97 -22.85
N LEU A 133 12.15 -9.85 -22.39
CA LEU A 133 12.51 -9.19 -21.13
C LEU A 133 11.83 -7.83 -20.91
N PRO A 134 11.75 -6.90 -21.88
CA PRO A 134 11.09 -5.62 -21.66
C PRO A 134 9.59 -5.72 -21.32
N VAL A 135 8.91 -6.73 -21.86
CA VAL A 135 7.49 -6.99 -21.57
C VAL A 135 7.34 -7.56 -20.16
N ARG A 136 8.18 -8.52 -19.79
CA ARG A 136 8.22 -9.11 -18.45
C ARG A 136 8.49 -8.05 -17.38
N VAL A 137 9.44 -7.13 -17.61
CA VAL A 137 9.74 -6.03 -16.67
C VAL A 137 8.59 -5.04 -16.58
N ALA A 138 7.90 -4.74 -17.69
CA ALA A 138 6.73 -3.87 -17.66
C ALA A 138 5.58 -4.50 -16.83
N GLU A 139 5.39 -5.81 -16.95
CA GLU A 139 4.38 -6.51 -16.15
C GLU A 139 4.79 -6.59 -14.67
N LEU A 140 6.08 -6.82 -14.38
CA LEU A 140 6.58 -6.72 -13.01
C LEU A 140 6.33 -5.32 -12.42
N ALA A 141 6.55 -4.24 -13.20
CA ALA A 141 6.28 -2.88 -12.74
C ALA A 141 4.80 -2.68 -12.35
N ARG A 142 3.86 -3.25 -13.10
CA ARG A 142 2.43 -3.21 -12.77
C ARG A 142 2.14 -3.95 -11.45
N VAL A 143 2.65 -5.17 -11.32
CA VAL A 143 2.52 -5.96 -10.07
C VAL A 143 3.07 -5.21 -8.88
N ARG A 144 4.22 -4.56 -9.04
CA ARG A 144 4.84 -3.77 -7.97
C ARG A 144 4.03 -2.51 -7.64
N THR A 145 3.45 -1.86 -8.65
CA THR A 145 2.57 -0.69 -8.43
C THR A 145 1.29 -1.09 -7.70
N GLU A 146 0.68 -2.22 -8.05
CA GLU A 146 -0.45 -2.81 -7.31
C GLU A 146 -0.07 -3.10 -5.84
N GLY A 147 1.18 -3.49 -5.58
CA GLY A 147 1.75 -3.69 -4.25
C GLY A 147 2.18 -2.42 -3.52
N GLY A 148 1.93 -1.23 -4.08
CA GLY A 148 2.22 0.07 -3.45
C GLY A 148 3.64 0.61 -3.64
N TYR A 149 4.46 0.00 -4.50
CA TYR A 149 5.86 0.42 -4.72
C TYR A 149 6.02 1.57 -5.71
N MET A 150 4.94 1.99 -6.40
CA MET A 150 4.97 3.05 -7.42
C MET A 150 6.08 2.80 -8.46
N ALA A 151 6.02 1.63 -9.09
CA ALA A 151 7.06 1.14 -9.99
C ALA A 151 6.84 1.59 -11.44
N GLU A 152 7.92 1.93 -12.13
CA GLU A 152 7.92 2.29 -13.54
C GLU A 152 9.12 1.71 -14.30
N VAL A 153 8.97 1.52 -15.60
CA VAL A 153 10.08 1.26 -16.51
C VAL A 153 10.68 2.57 -16.94
N ALA A 154 11.84 2.94 -16.36
CA ALA A 154 12.47 4.24 -16.54
C ALA A 154 13.37 4.33 -17.79
N GLY A 155 13.83 3.20 -18.32
CA GLY A 155 14.70 3.20 -19.48
C GLY A 155 14.90 1.81 -20.08
N ARG A 156 15.24 1.81 -21.37
CA ARG A 156 15.64 0.60 -22.12
C ARG A 156 16.93 0.88 -22.85
N ARG A 157 17.91 0.03 -22.66
CA ARG A 157 19.17 0.04 -23.41
C ARG A 157 19.37 -1.34 -24.03
N ARG A 158 20.24 -1.44 -25.05
CA ARG A 158 20.53 -2.73 -25.69
C ARG A 158 20.90 -3.80 -24.65
N GLY A 159 20.03 -4.81 -24.49
CA GLY A 159 20.22 -5.92 -23.55
C GLY A 159 19.94 -5.61 -22.07
N SER A 160 19.40 -4.44 -21.73
CA SER A 160 19.03 -4.10 -20.35
C SER A 160 17.77 -3.23 -20.25
N VAL A 161 17.04 -3.39 -19.14
CA VAL A 161 15.86 -2.60 -18.81
C VAL A 161 16.05 -2.04 -17.40
N GLU A 162 15.77 -0.74 -17.21
CA GLU A 162 15.80 -0.08 -15.90
C GLU A 162 14.39 -0.02 -15.32
N LEU A 163 14.21 -0.59 -14.14
CA LEU A 163 13.02 -0.49 -13.30
C LEU A 163 13.32 0.45 -12.14
N ARG A 164 12.41 1.37 -11.84
CA ARG A 164 12.45 2.23 -10.65
C ARG A 164 11.25 2.00 -9.78
N GLU A 165 11.44 2.08 -8.47
CA GLU A 165 10.39 2.11 -7.48
C GLU A 165 10.53 3.37 -6.64
N HIS A 166 9.49 4.22 -6.63
CA HIS A 166 9.48 5.53 -5.98
C HIS A 166 8.99 5.46 -4.53
N ASN A 167 8.39 4.35 -4.12
CA ASN A 167 7.92 4.12 -2.77
C ASN A 167 8.36 2.75 -2.27
N CYS A 168 8.63 2.66 -0.97
CA CYS A 168 8.86 1.39 -0.29
C CYS A 168 7.78 1.18 0.79
N PRO A 169 6.72 0.40 0.53
CA PRO A 169 5.63 0.19 1.49
C PRO A 169 6.07 -0.61 2.73
N ILE A 170 7.23 -1.24 2.68
CA ILE A 170 7.85 -1.98 3.78
C ILE A 170 9.10 -1.27 4.35
N LEU A 171 9.19 0.07 4.19
CA LEU A 171 10.42 0.81 4.54
C LEU A 171 10.85 0.62 6.00
N ALA A 172 9.91 0.66 6.94
CA ALA A 172 10.20 0.46 8.35
C ALA A 172 10.81 -0.93 8.61
N LEU A 173 10.24 -1.97 7.96
CA LEU A 173 10.73 -3.33 8.03
C LEU A 173 12.11 -3.47 7.35
N ALA A 174 12.30 -2.89 6.17
CA ALA A 174 13.55 -2.98 5.43
C ALA A 174 14.72 -2.26 6.11
N ARG A 175 14.45 -1.25 6.94
CA ARG A 175 15.47 -0.59 7.78
C ARG A 175 16.01 -1.49 8.88
N GLU A 176 15.13 -2.27 9.51
CA GLU A 176 15.50 -3.20 10.59
C GLU A 176 16.02 -4.53 10.02
N TYR A 177 15.40 -4.98 8.92
CA TYR A 177 15.67 -6.26 8.26
C TYR A 177 16.08 -6.05 6.79
N PRO A 178 17.34 -5.65 6.51
CA PRO A 178 17.81 -5.41 5.13
C PRO A 178 17.75 -6.66 4.25
N GLU A 179 17.62 -7.85 4.83
CA GLU A 179 17.36 -9.11 4.13
C GLU A 179 16.09 -9.04 3.26
N ALA A 180 15.11 -8.21 3.63
CA ALA A 180 13.91 -7.99 2.84
C ALA A 180 14.23 -7.48 1.43
N CYS A 181 15.15 -6.50 1.32
CA CYS A 181 15.57 -5.96 0.05
C CYS A 181 16.28 -6.99 -0.84
N GLU A 182 17.09 -7.85 -0.23
CA GLU A 182 17.80 -8.91 -0.96
C GLU A 182 16.83 -10.01 -1.41
N THR A 183 15.88 -10.35 -0.58
CA THR A 183 14.84 -11.33 -0.90
C THR A 183 13.94 -10.84 -2.06
N GLU A 184 13.58 -9.55 -2.07
CA GLU A 184 12.84 -8.96 -3.19
C GLU A 184 13.67 -8.95 -4.49
N ARG A 185 14.96 -8.62 -4.42
CA ARG A 185 15.86 -8.70 -5.57
C ARG A 185 15.91 -10.11 -6.16
N ARG A 186 16.07 -11.14 -5.31
CA ARG A 186 16.06 -12.56 -5.73
C ARG A 186 14.72 -12.97 -6.34
N MET A 187 13.62 -12.49 -5.78
CA MET A 187 12.29 -12.69 -6.35
C MET A 187 12.20 -12.13 -7.77
N PHE A 188 12.73 -10.93 -8.03
CA PHE A 188 12.79 -10.37 -9.39
C PHE A 188 13.62 -11.23 -10.32
N GLU A 189 14.79 -11.71 -9.89
CA GLU A 189 15.63 -12.62 -10.67
C GLU A 189 14.91 -13.92 -11.02
N SER A 190 14.16 -14.47 -10.07
CA SER A 190 13.37 -15.69 -10.28
C SER A 190 12.23 -15.47 -11.27
N LEU A 191 11.41 -14.43 -11.06
CA LEU A 191 10.26 -14.10 -11.90
C LEU A 191 10.67 -13.77 -13.34
N LEU A 192 11.73 -12.97 -13.48
CA LEU A 192 12.19 -12.48 -14.78
C LEU A 192 13.14 -13.44 -15.48
N LYS A 193 13.62 -14.50 -14.81
CA LYS A 193 14.74 -15.34 -15.31
C LYS A 193 15.90 -14.48 -15.86
N ALA A 194 16.23 -13.41 -15.15
CA ALA A 194 17.19 -12.39 -15.54
C ALA A 194 18.16 -12.10 -14.39
N ARG A 195 19.24 -11.38 -14.68
CA ARG A 195 20.13 -10.81 -13.67
C ARG A 195 19.59 -9.45 -13.24
N VAL A 196 19.58 -9.17 -11.93
CA VAL A 196 19.10 -7.92 -11.35
C VAL A 196 20.21 -7.29 -10.50
N ASP A 197 20.77 -6.19 -10.98
CA ASP A 197 21.72 -5.36 -10.25
C ASP A 197 20.96 -4.17 -9.62
N VAL A 198 21.25 -3.84 -8.37
CA VAL A 198 20.64 -2.72 -7.64
C VAL A 198 21.68 -1.64 -7.43
N SER A 199 21.38 -0.41 -7.82
CA SER A 199 22.32 0.72 -7.69
C SER A 199 21.88 1.76 -6.66
N HIS A 200 20.58 1.87 -6.36
CA HIS A 200 19.99 2.83 -5.42
C HIS A 200 18.92 2.13 -4.59
N ARG A 201 18.81 2.53 -3.33
CA ARG A 201 17.83 1.96 -2.39
C ARG A 201 17.22 3.05 -1.52
N VAL A 202 15.91 3.14 -1.49
CA VAL A 202 15.17 4.07 -0.61
C VAL A 202 15.56 3.86 0.86
N VAL A 203 15.82 2.63 1.27
CA VAL A 203 16.28 2.31 2.63
C VAL A 203 17.65 2.90 2.97
N ALA A 204 18.48 3.16 1.96
CA ALA A 204 19.78 3.81 2.11
C ALA A 204 19.72 5.34 2.03
N GLY A 205 18.53 5.92 1.85
CA GLY A 205 18.31 7.36 1.72
C GLY A 205 18.22 7.86 0.27
N ASP A 206 18.31 6.96 -0.71
CA ASP A 206 18.11 7.35 -2.11
C ASP A 206 16.63 7.71 -2.37
N PRO A 207 16.34 8.59 -3.34
CA PRO A 207 14.96 8.97 -3.67
C PRO A 207 14.15 7.85 -4.32
N VAL A 208 14.80 6.82 -4.87
CA VAL A 208 14.19 5.68 -5.55
C VAL A 208 15.03 4.41 -5.34
N CYS A 209 14.38 3.25 -5.42
CA CYS A 209 15.11 2.00 -5.69
C CYS A 209 15.31 1.87 -7.21
N ARG A 210 16.54 1.61 -7.65
CA ARG A 210 16.88 1.48 -9.07
C ARG A 210 17.44 0.10 -9.35
N PHE A 211 16.78 -0.64 -10.24
CA PHE A 211 17.14 -1.98 -10.65
C PHE A 211 17.53 -1.99 -12.11
N LEU A 212 18.72 -2.49 -12.42
CA LEU A 212 19.18 -2.71 -13.79
C LEU A 212 19.07 -4.20 -14.11
N ILE A 213 18.17 -4.54 -15.00
CA ILE A 213 17.75 -5.90 -15.32
C ILE A 213 18.32 -6.29 -16.67
N ARG A 214 19.06 -7.42 -16.73
CA ARG A 214 19.72 -7.94 -17.94
C ARG A 214 19.35 -9.39 -18.14
N GLU A 215 19.22 -9.81 -19.41
CA GLU A 215 19.08 -11.23 -19.71
C GLU A 215 20.28 -12.01 -19.19
N ARG A 216 20.02 -13.21 -18.67
CA ARG A 216 21.10 -14.15 -18.38
C ARG A 216 21.73 -14.54 -19.70
N ARG A 217 23.02 -14.32 -19.85
CA ARG A 217 23.76 -14.93 -20.96
C ARG A 217 23.82 -16.43 -20.66
N ASP A 218 23.17 -17.24 -21.46
CA ASP A 218 23.42 -18.67 -21.45
C ASP A 218 24.89 -18.85 -21.80
N VAL A 219 25.69 -19.30 -20.83
CA VAL A 219 27.02 -19.78 -21.09
C VAL A 219 26.83 -21.11 -21.83
N ARG A 220 26.97 -21.06 -23.14
CA ARG A 220 27.07 -22.29 -23.97
C ARG A 220 28.34 -23.04 -23.64
#